data_cb55ed2fa5a837231de0627029851916
#
_entry.id   cb55ed2fa5a837231de0627029851916
#
_cell.length_a   1.000
_cell.length_b   1.000
_cell.length_c   1.000
_cell.angle_alpha   90.00
_cell.angle_beta   90.00
_cell.angle_gamma   90.00
#
_symmetry.space_group_name_H-M   'P 1'
#
loop_
_entity.id
_entity.type
_entity.pdbx_description
1 polymer ?
#
loop_
_entity_poly.entity_id
_entity_poly.type
_entity_poly.pdbx_seq_one_letter_code
_entity_poly.pdbx_strand_id
1 'polypeptide(L)' 'MNHCEIFHVPYKKSFRWKWRQVSADGRVKESQESYELYYECVCAARKSGYEPRLGAVEAA' A
#
# COMPACT_ATOMS: atom_id res chain seq x y z
N MET A 1 -11.57 5.01 12.03
CA MET A 1 -10.32 4.30 12.29
C MET A 1 -9.44 4.29 11.05
N ASN A 2 -8.16 4.62 11.20
CA ASN A 2 -7.25 4.65 10.05
C ASN A 2 -6.76 3.26 9.72
N HIS A 3 -6.57 3.01 8.44
CA HIS A 3 -5.94 1.76 8.03
C HIS A 3 -5.14 2.00 6.75
N CYS A 4 -4.17 1.13 6.54
CA CYS A 4 -3.29 1.21 5.37
C CYS A 4 -3.36 -0.11 4.62
N GLU A 5 -3.54 -0.02 3.31
CA GLU A 5 -3.65 -1.20 2.45
C GLU A 5 -2.52 -1.21 1.44
N ILE A 6 -2.07 -2.40 1.11
CA ILE A 6 -1.12 -2.59 0.03
C ILE A 6 -1.89 -3.19 -1.14
N PHE A 7 -1.72 -2.63 -2.30
CA PHE A 7 -2.40 -3.15 -3.49
C PHE A 7 -1.48 -3.07 -4.69
N HIS A 8 -1.83 -3.77 -5.74
CA HIS A 8 -1.01 -3.76 -6.96
C HIS A 8 -1.77 -3.07 -8.09
N VAL A 9 -1.01 -2.48 -8.99
CA VAL A 9 -1.56 -1.78 -10.15
C VAL A 9 -0.83 -2.27 -11.40
N PRO A 10 -1.51 -2.27 -12.55
CA PRO A 10 -0.86 -2.68 -13.80
C PRO A 10 0.26 -1.71 -14.15
N TYR A 11 1.35 -2.24 -14.69
CA TYR A 11 2.46 -1.43 -15.11
C TYR A 11 3.16 -2.11 -16.29
N LYS A 12 2.93 -1.60 -17.50
CA LYS A 12 3.47 -2.17 -18.73
C LYS A 12 3.07 -3.64 -18.84
N LYS A 13 4.03 -4.57 -18.89
CA LYS A 13 3.74 -5.99 -19.00
C LYS A 13 3.75 -6.70 -17.65
N SER A 14 3.75 -5.93 -16.57
CA SER A 14 3.84 -6.49 -15.24
C SER A 14 2.92 -5.71 -14.33
N PHE A 15 3.28 -5.63 -13.05
CA PHE A 15 2.52 -4.84 -12.09
C PHE A 15 3.48 -4.28 -11.05
N ARG A 16 2.99 -3.28 -10.31
CA ARG A 16 3.76 -2.67 -9.25
C ARG A 16 2.88 -2.53 -8.02
N TRP A 17 3.50 -2.36 -6.88
CA TRP A 17 2.82 -2.28 -5.60
C TRP A 17 2.73 -0.83 -5.16
N LYS A 18 1.59 -0.50 -4.53
CA LYS A 18 1.37 0.82 -3.95
C LYS A 18 0.67 0.63 -2.61
N TRP A 19 0.78 1.63 -1.77
CA TRP A 19 0.05 1.60 -0.51
C TRP A 19 -0.96 2.75 -0.50
N ARG A 20 -1.99 2.57 0.32
CA ARG A 20 -3.06 3.54 0.45
C ARG A 20 -3.47 3.64 1.89
N GLN A 21 -3.53 4.86 2.42
CA GLN A 21 -3.97 5.14 3.77
C GLN A 21 -5.39 5.70 3.72
N VAL A 22 -6.29 5.08 4.47
CA VAL A 22 -7.68 5.55 4.57
C VAL A 22 -7.87 6.06 5.98
N SER A 23 -8.25 7.33 6.11
CA SER A 23 -8.48 7.95 7.40
C SER A 23 -9.90 7.73 7.87
N ALA A 24 -10.13 7.95 9.17
CA ALA A 24 -11.44 7.77 9.75
C ALA A 24 -12.49 8.70 9.14
N ASP A 25 -12.06 9.85 8.64
CA ASP A 25 -12.96 10.82 8.03
C ASP A 25 -13.21 10.55 6.55
N GLY A 26 -12.70 9.45 6.02
CA GLY A 26 -12.92 9.06 4.64
C GLY A 26 -11.89 9.56 3.66
N ARG A 27 -10.88 10.25 4.12
CA ARG A 27 -9.82 10.73 3.23
C ARG A 27 -8.91 9.59 2.84
N VAL A 28 -8.48 9.59 1.57
CA VAL A 28 -7.60 8.56 1.05
C VAL A 28 -6.31 9.20 0.59
N LYS A 29 -5.19 8.61 1.00
CA LYS A 29 -3.87 9.08 0.60
C LYS A 29 -3.08 7.91 0.06
N GLU A 30 -2.67 8.00 -1.20
CA GLU A 30 -1.92 6.93 -1.84
C GLU A 30 -0.44 7.29 -1.94
N SER A 31 0.39 6.26 -2.09
CA SER A 31 1.81 6.49 -2.32
C SER A 31 1.99 7.18 -3.67
N GLN A 32 2.94 8.10 -3.74
CA GLN A 32 3.24 8.80 -4.98
C GLN A 32 4.05 7.93 -5.92
N GLU A 33 4.77 6.96 -5.36
CA GLU A 33 5.60 6.06 -6.13
C GLU A 33 5.04 4.66 -6.08
N SER A 34 5.42 3.86 -7.06
CA SER A 34 5.10 2.44 -7.06
C SER A 34 6.38 1.65 -6.86
N TYR A 35 6.25 0.41 -6.40
CA TYR A 35 7.39 -0.41 -6.02
C TYR A 35 7.33 -1.76 -6.73
N GLU A 36 8.48 -2.26 -7.14
CA GLU A 36 8.54 -3.53 -7.83
C GLU A 36 8.25 -4.70 -6.89
N LEU A 37 8.66 -4.58 -5.65
CA LEU A 37 8.51 -5.64 -4.69
C LEU A 37 7.50 -5.26 -3.63
N TYR A 38 6.68 -6.22 -3.26
CA TYR A 38 5.71 -6.04 -2.18
C TYR A 38 6.40 -5.55 -0.91
N TYR A 39 7.53 -6.16 -0.61
CA TYR A 39 8.29 -5.84 0.58
C TYR A 39 8.74 -4.37 0.60
N GLU A 40 9.17 -3.87 -0.55
CA GLU A 40 9.59 -2.48 -0.64
C GLU A 40 8.44 -1.53 -0.34
N CYS A 41 7.26 -1.88 -0.82
CA CYS A 41 6.07 -1.07 -0.58
C CYS A 41 5.72 -1.05 0.90
N VAL A 42 5.79 -2.19 1.56
CA VAL A 42 5.54 -2.28 3.00
C VAL A 42 6.50 -1.39 3.77
N CYS A 43 7.78 -1.45 3.42
CA CYS A 43 8.78 -0.63 4.10
C CYS A 43 8.53 0.85 3.89
N ALA A 44 8.14 1.23 2.67
CA ALA A 44 7.87 2.63 2.37
C ALA A 44 6.67 3.14 3.17
N ALA A 45 5.63 2.32 3.28
CA ALA A 45 4.45 2.71 4.05
C ALA A 45 4.81 2.90 5.52
N ARG A 46 5.62 2.02 6.07
CA ARG A 46 6.05 2.13 7.47
C ARG A 46 6.89 3.37 7.71
N LYS A 47 7.75 3.70 6.76
CA LYS A 47 8.55 4.92 6.87
C LYS A 47 7.69 6.17 6.87
N SER A 48 6.55 6.10 6.23
CA SER A 48 5.59 7.20 6.22
C SER A 48 4.70 7.22 7.45
N GLY A 49 4.88 6.26 8.36
CA GLY A 49 4.14 6.23 9.61
C GLY A 49 2.87 5.40 9.55
N TYR A 50 2.70 4.58 8.53
CA TYR A 50 1.50 3.78 8.38
C TYR A 50 1.78 2.32 8.72
N GLU A 51 0.72 1.61 9.11
CA GLU A 51 0.80 0.19 9.43
C GLU A 51 -0.03 -0.59 8.42
N PRO A 52 0.59 -1.14 7.37
CA PRO A 52 -0.16 -1.91 6.37
C PRO A 52 -0.77 -3.17 6.98
N ARG A 53 -1.94 -3.52 6.48
CA ARG A 53 -2.66 -4.72 6.93
C ARG A 53 -2.17 -5.91 6.11
N LEU A 54 -1.07 -6.48 6.55
CA LEU A 54 -0.39 -7.52 5.78
C LEU A 54 -1.19 -8.79 5.62
N GLY A 55 -1.92 -9.16 6.65
CA GLY A 55 -2.69 -10.39 6.60
C GLY A 55 -3.76 -10.39 5.52
N ALA A 56 -4.32 -9.24 5.23
CA ALA A 56 -5.37 -9.14 4.21
C ALA A 56 -4.84 -9.46 2.83
N VAL A 57 -3.58 -9.12 2.58
CA VAL A 57 -2.96 -9.38 1.29
C VAL A 57 -2.56 -10.84 1.17
N GLU A 58 -2.03 -11.41 2.22
CA GLU A 58 -1.56 -12.78 2.20
C GLU A 58 -2.67 -13.79 2.06
N ALA A 59 -3.85 -13.42 2.46
CA ALA A 59 -4.99 -14.33 2.36
C ALA A 59 -5.41 -14.58 0.92
N ALA A 60 -4.93 -13.80 0.03
CA ALA A 60 -5.32 -13.93 -1.38
C ALA A 60 -4.76 -15.19 -2.02
#